data_b677043720c0cebc1d81ac753d6169a6
#
_entry.id   b677043720c0cebc1d81ac753d6169a6
#
_cell.length_a   1.000
_cell.length_b   1.000
_cell.length_c   1.000
_cell.angle_alpha   90.00
_cell.angle_beta   90.00
_cell.angle_gamma   90.00
#
_symmetry.space_group_name_H-M   'P 1'
#
loop_
_entity.id
_entity.type
_entity.pdbx_description
1 polymer ?
#
loop_
_entity_poly.entity_id
_entity_poly.type
_entity_poly.pdbx_seq_one_letter_code
_entity_poly.pdbx_strand_id
1 'polypeptide(L)'
;MVKGHVLVCVTGQRTCERLISAGAEYTGGAPGRLSVVHVARTGQRFLGSEDEAGALEYLFQVSRDYGADMTLMHSDDVCGAIVTAAKKCNCGVIVLGAPRGNTRGLQLPGLLRAQLPDVDVHEIITSGE
;
A
#
# COMPACT_ATOMS: atom_id res chain seq x y z
N MET A 1 15.66 15.21 -0.64
CA MET A 1 16.30 14.00 -1.14
C MET A 1 15.35 12.82 -1.07
N VAL A 2 15.25 12.09 -2.14
CA VAL A 2 14.37 10.91 -2.17
C VAL A 2 15.00 9.82 -1.31
N LYS A 3 14.19 9.23 -0.44
CA LYS A 3 14.69 8.21 0.48
C LYS A 3 14.70 6.81 -0.12
N GLY A 4 14.80 6.73 -1.42
CA GLY A 4 14.78 5.44 -2.06
C GLY A 4 13.38 5.09 -2.53
N HIS A 5 13.00 3.85 -2.36
CA HIS A 5 11.74 3.34 -2.89
C HIS A 5 10.56 3.68 -2.00
N VAL A 6 9.39 3.88 -2.60
CA VAL A 6 8.14 4.12 -1.87
C VAL A 6 7.24 2.90 -2.06
N LEU A 7 6.74 2.36 -0.98
CA LEU A 7 5.81 1.25 -0.99
C LEU A 7 4.42 1.73 -0.59
N VAL A 8 3.45 1.51 -1.44
CA VAL A 8 2.06 1.88 -1.18
C VAL A 8 1.27 0.62 -0.87
N CYS A 9 0.60 0.60 0.28
CA CYS A 9 -0.23 -0.53 0.68
C CYS A 9 -1.67 -0.17 0.45
N VAL A 10 -2.31 -0.80 -0.53
CA VAL A 10 -3.71 -0.52 -0.85
C VAL A 10 -4.60 -1.58 -0.23
N THR A 11 -5.78 -1.18 0.22
CA THR A 11 -6.72 -2.08 0.88
C THR A 11 -8.05 -2.22 0.13
N GLY A 12 -8.44 -1.20 -0.62
CA GLY A 12 -9.70 -1.26 -1.33
C GLY A 12 -9.61 -0.57 -2.67
N GLN A 13 -10.52 -0.95 -3.56
CA GLN A 13 -10.52 -0.42 -4.92
C GLN A 13 -10.74 1.10 -4.96
N ARG A 14 -11.66 1.59 -4.13
CA ARG A 14 -12.03 3.00 -4.17
C ARG A 14 -10.90 3.93 -3.75
N THR A 15 -10.04 3.47 -2.87
CA THR A 15 -8.99 4.32 -2.31
C THR A 15 -7.64 4.10 -2.95
N CYS A 16 -7.50 3.10 -3.82
CA CYS A 16 -6.18 2.74 -4.33
C CYS A 16 -5.54 3.87 -5.14
N GLU A 17 -6.30 4.55 -5.98
CA GLU A 17 -5.74 5.64 -6.77
C GLU A 17 -5.24 6.77 -5.89
N ARG A 18 -6.00 7.11 -4.86
CA ARG A 18 -5.59 8.17 -3.94
C ARG A 18 -4.30 7.82 -3.23
N LEU A 19 -4.18 6.58 -2.77
CA LEU A 19 -2.98 6.14 -2.08
C LEU A 19 -1.78 6.06 -3.01
N ILE A 20 -1.97 5.56 -4.22
CA ILE A 20 -0.90 5.46 -5.20
C ILE A 20 -0.44 6.86 -5.62
N SER A 21 -1.38 7.77 -5.82
CA SER A 21 -1.06 9.15 -6.16
C SER A 21 -0.23 9.81 -5.05
N ALA A 22 -0.64 9.61 -3.79
CA ALA A 22 0.11 10.14 -2.66
C ALA A 22 1.52 9.55 -2.61
N GLY A 23 1.63 8.24 -2.85
CA GLY A 23 2.94 7.59 -2.87
C GLY A 23 3.83 8.14 -3.97
N ALA A 24 3.26 8.40 -5.13
CA ALA A 24 4.02 8.94 -6.25
C ALA A 24 4.64 10.30 -5.91
N GLU A 25 3.94 11.10 -5.12
CA GLU A 25 4.48 12.40 -4.71
C GLU A 25 5.75 12.25 -3.88
N TYR A 26 5.82 11.19 -3.08
CA TYR A 26 7.02 10.95 -2.26
C TYR A 26 8.22 10.52 -3.08
N THR A 27 8.00 10.05 -4.31
CA THR A 27 9.13 9.68 -5.17
C THR A 27 9.73 10.88 -5.88
N GLY A 28 9.08 12.03 -5.80
CA GLY A 28 9.51 13.20 -6.55
C GLY A 28 9.35 13.03 -8.04
N GLY A 29 8.51 12.09 -8.47
CA GLY A 29 8.29 11.81 -9.88
C GLY A 29 9.33 10.87 -10.50
N ALA A 30 10.24 10.31 -9.71
CA ALA A 30 11.25 9.42 -10.23
C ALA A 30 10.64 8.09 -10.66
N PRO A 31 10.76 7.70 -11.92
CA PRO A 31 10.19 6.43 -12.37
C PRO A 31 10.90 5.24 -11.76
N GLY A 32 10.16 4.15 -11.56
CA GLY A 32 10.72 2.92 -11.02
C GLY A 32 10.96 2.93 -9.53
N ARG A 33 10.51 3.96 -8.83
CA ARG A 33 10.70 4.06 -7.39
C ARG A 33 9.41 3.92 -6.60
N LEU A 34 8.37 3.40 -7.22
CA LEU A 34 7.08 3.22 -6.59
C LEU A 34 6.66 1.78 -6.75
N SER A 35 6.29 1.16 -5.64
CA SER A 35 5.73 -0.19 -5.64
C SER A 35 4.41 -0.18 -4.91
N VAL A 36 3.47 -0.99 -5.37
CA VAL A 36 2.16 -1.13 -4.77
C VAL A 36 2.01 -2.56 -4.28
N VAL A 37 1.55 -2.73 -3.06
CA VAL A 37 1.26 -4.04 -2.52
C VAL A 37 -0.16 -4.07 -1.99
N HIS A 38 -0.84 -5.17 -2.24
CA HIS A 38 -2.14 -5.44 -1.65
C HIS A 38 -2.08 -6.81 -0.99
N VAL A 39 -2.44 -6.84 0.29
CA VAL A 39 -2.45 -8.08 1.06
C VAL A 39 -3.89 -8.39 1.42
N ALA A 40 -4.38 -9.55 0.99
CA ALA A 40 -5.69 -10.06 1.38
C ALA A 40 -5.47 -11.20 2.36
N ARG A 41 -6.38 -11.34 3.31
CA ARG A 41 -6.30 -12.47 4.22
C ARG A 41 -6.64 -13.75 3.48
N THR A 42 -6.09 -14.85 3.96
CA THR A 42 -6.32 -16.15 3.37
C THR A 42 -7.83 -16.43 3.27
N GLY A 43 -8.28 -16.80 2.09
CA GLY A 43 -9.69 -17.08 1.85
C GLY A 43 -10.52 -15.87 1.46
N GLN A 44 -9.96 -14.68 1.51
CA GLN A 44 -10.69 -13.47 1.14
C GLN A 44 -10.31 -13.03 -0.28
N ARG A 45 -11.22 -12.34 -0.92
CA ARG A 45 -10.97 -11.80 -2.25
C ARG A 45 -10.07 -10.59 -2.17
N PHE A 46 -9.27 -10.40 -3.20
CA PHE A 46 -8.47 -9.18 -3.30
C PHE A 46 -9.38 -7.96 -3.36
N LEU A 47 -8.97 -6.92 -2.65
CA LEU A 47 -9.67 -5.64 -2.58
C LEU A 47 -11.09 -5.75 -1.99
N GLY A 48 -11.43 -6.92 -1.45
CA GLY A 48 -12.75 -7.15 -0.87
C GLY A 48 -13.89 -7.00 -1.84
N SER A 49 -13.64 -7.16 -3.13
CA SER A 49 -14.61 -6.88 -4.17
C SER A 49 -15.27 -8.16 -4.67
N GLU A 50 -16.58 -8.09 -4.93
CA GLU A 50 -17.29 -9.20 -5.54
C GLU A 50 -16.84 -9.39 -6.98
N ASP A 51 -16.43 -8.31 -7.64
CA ASP A 51 -15.84 -8.37 -8.97
C ASP A 51 -14.33 -8.25 -8.83
N GLU A 52 -13.73 -9.32 -8.35
CA GLU A 52 -12.29 -9.33 -8.07
C GLU A 52 -11.47 -9.06 -9.32
N ALA A 53 -11.85 -9.68 -10.44
CA ALA A 53 -11.11 -9.51 -11.69
C ALA A 53 -11.12 -8.06 -12.16
N GLY A 54 -12.28 -7.41 -12.12
CA GLY A 54 -12.38 -6.01 -12.52
C GLY A 54 -11.65 -5.09 -11.57
N ALA A 55 -11.71 -5.38 -10.27
CA ALA A 55 -11.02 -4.57 -9.28
C ALA A 55 -9.50 -4.68 -9.45
N LEU A 56 -9.00 -5.87 -9.72
CA LEU A 56 -7.57 -6.07 -9.95
C LEU A 56 -7.10 -5.40 -11.24
N GLU A 57 -7.92 -5.48 -12.28
CA GLU A 57 -7.59 -4.81 -13.54
C GLU A 57 -7.48 -3.30 -13.34
N TYR A 58 -8.42 -2.74 -12.57
CA TYR A 58 -8.37 -1.32 -12.24
C TYR A 58 -7.10 -0.97 -11.47
N LEU A 59 -6.74 -1.80 -10.49
CA LEU A 59 -5.53 -1.56 -9.71
C LEU A 59 -4.28 -1.64 -10.58
N PHE A 60 -4.22 -2.61 -11.50
CA PHE A 60 -3.10 -2.70 -12.44
C PHE A 60 -3.02 -1.46 -13.31
N GLN A 61 -4.16 -0.98 -13.80
CA GLN A 61 -4.21 0.20 -14.65
C GLN A 61 -3.66 1.42 -13.90
N VAL A 62 -4.14 1.65 -12.69
CA VAL A 62 -3.69 2.79 -11.88
C VAL A 62 -2.21 2.68 -11.58
N SER A 63 -1.75 1.49 -11.19
CA SER A 63 -0.34 1.28 -10.89
C SER A 63 0.53 1.58 -12.09
N ARG A 64 0.11 1.12 -13.26
CA ARG A 64 0.84 1.35 -14.50
C ARG A 64 0.89 2.84 -14.84
N ASP A 65 -0.22 3.55 -14.63
CA ASP A 65 -0.29 4.98 -14.92
C ASP A 65 0.71 5.78 -14.11
N TYR A 66 1.05 5.29 -12.92
CA TYR A 66 2.03 5.94 -12.06
C TYR A 66 3.42 5.29 -12.14
N GLY A 67 3.60 4.34 -13.04
CA GLY A 67 4.89 3.70 -13.23
C GLY A 67 5.27 2.79 -12.07
N ALA A 68 4.30 2.18 -11.42
CA ALA A 68 4.53 1.37 -10.23
C ALA A 68 4.44 -0.12 -10.52
N ASP A 69 5.25 -0.90 -9.80
CA ASP A 69 5.09 -2.34 -9.75
C ASP A 69 3.91 -2.68 -8.85
N MET A 70 3.28 -3.81 -9.07
CA MET A 70 2.20 -4.25 -8.21
C MET A 70 2.43 -5.68 -7.77
N THR A 71 2.23 -5.92 -6.48
CA THR A 71 2.36 -7.25 -5.88
C THR A 71 1.07 -7.58 -5.12
N LEU A 72 0.57 -8.79 -5.35
CA LEU A 72 -0.61 -9.29 -4.64
C LEU A 72 -0.17 -10.43 -3.74
N MET A 73 -0.66 -10.42 -2.50
CA MET A 73 -0.31 -11.45 -1.53
C MET A 73 -1.53 -11.86 -0.74
N HIS A 74 -1.58 -13.14 -0.37
CA HIS A 74 -2.54 -13.64 0.61
C HIS A 74 -1.77 -13.98 1.88
N SER A 75 -2.16 -13.41 2.99
CA SER A 75 -1.51 -13.71 4.26
C SER A 75 -2.41 -13.29 5.42
N ASP A 76 -2.46 -14.12 6.44
CA ASP A 76 -3.17 -13.76 7.66
C ASP A 76 -2.32 -12.82 8.52
N ASP A 77 -1.02 -12.77 8.27
CA ASP A 77 -0.13 -11.85 8.94
C ASP A 77 0.14 -10.67 7.99
N VAL A 78 -0.78 -9.72 7.99
CA VAL A 78 -0.70 -8.58 7.08
C VAL A 78 0.55 -7.75 7.36
N CYS A 79 0.84 -7.51 8.63
CA CYS A 79 2.03 -6.73 8.99
C CYS A 79 3.30 -7.41 8.49
N GLY A 80 3.43 -8.71 8.72
CA GLY A 80 4.60 -9.46 8.27
C GLY A 80 4.75 -9.46 6.76
N ALA A 81 3.62 -9.54 6.04
CA ALA A 81 3.64 -9.50 4.59
C ALA A 81 4.15 -8.14 4.09
N ILE A 82 3.68 -7.06 4.70
CA ILE A 82 4.12 -5.72 4.32
C ILE A 82 5.60 -5.53 4.64
N VAL A 83 6.04 -6.01 5.81
CA VAL A 83 7.46 -5.93 6.19
C VAL A 83 8.33 -6.66 5.16
N THR A 84 7.89 -7.84 4.75
CA THR A 84 8.61 -8.62 3.73
C THR A 84 8.70 -7.84 2.42
N ALA A 85 7.59 -7.26 1.98
CA ALA A 85 7.57 -6.47 0.75
C ALA A 85 8.48 -5.25 0.88
N ALA A 86 8.46 -4.59 2.03
CA ALA A 86 9.27 -3.40 2.26
C ALA A 86 10.77 -3.71 2.20
N LYS A 87 11.17 -4.83 2.78
CA LYS A 87 12.58 -5.24 2.73
C LYS A 87 12.98 -5.65 1.34
N LYS A 88 12.09 -6.29 0.62
CA LYS A 88 12.37 -6.77 -0.72
C LYS A 88 12.60 -5.61 -1.69
N CYS A 89 11.82 -4.55 -1.58
CA CYS A 89 12.00 -3.38 -2.44
C CYS A 89 12.93 -2.33 -1.84
N ASN A 90 13.40 -2.56 -0.61
CA ASN A 90 14.31 -1.64 0.06
C ASN A 90 13.71 -0.23 0.15
N CYS A 91 12.48 -0.13 0.58
CA CYS A 91 11.77 1.14 0.60
C CYS A 91 12.19 2.01 1.79
N GLY A 92 12.11 3.33 1.60
CA GLY A 92 12.34 4.29 2.66
C GLY A 92 11.06 4.92 3.16
N VAL A 93 9.96 4.73 2.44
CA VAL A 93 8.66 5.30 2.78
C VAL A 93 7.58 4.26 2.53
N ILE A 94 6.66 4.13 3.48
CA ILE A 94 5.46 3.30 3.31
C ILE A 94 4.24 4.21 3.43
N VAL A 95 3.32 4.08 2.49
CA VAL A 95 2.07 4.83 2.49
C VAL A 95 0.92 3.88 2.78
N LEU A 96 0.12 4.20 3.79
CA LEU A 96 -1.02 3.40 4.21
C LEU A 96 -2.29 4.23 4.17
N GLY A 97 -3.42 3.58 3.94
CA GLY A 97 -4.71 4.22 4.12
C GLY A 97 -5.16 4.11 5.56
N ALA A 98 -5.75 5.18 6.07
CA ALA A 98 -6.29 5.22 7.42
C ALA A 98 -7.76 5.60 7.35
N PRO A 99 -8.69 4.67 7.60
CA PRO A 99 -10.11 4.99 7.59
C PRO A 99 -10.45 5.95 8.73
N ARG A 100 -11.30 6.92 8.44
CA ARG A 100 -11.72 7.87 9.45
C ARG A 100 -12.49 7.15 10.55
N GLY A 101 -12.16 7.45 11.80
CA GLY A 101 -12.89 6.95 12.94
C GLY A 101 -12.68 5.50 13.25
N ASN A 102 -11.86 4.80 12.50
CA ASN A 102 -11.57 3.41 12.75
C ASN A 102 -10.30 3.28 13.57
N THR A 103 -10.46 2.84 14.81
CA THR A 103 -9.32 2.71 15.71
C THR A 103 -8.57 1.39 15.55
N ARG A 104 -9.20 0.39 14.97
CA ARG A 104 -8.57 -0.92 14.85
C ARG A 104 -7.37 -0.92 13.92
N GLY A 105 -7.47 -0.17 12.82
CA GLY A 105 -6.40 -0.12 11.85
C GLY A 105 -5.18 0.62 12.34
N LEU A 106 -5.32 1.37 13.43
CA LEU A 106 -4.21 2.18 13.93
C LEU A 106 -3.06 1.37 14.48
N GLN A 107 -3.27 0.10 14.77
CA GLN A 107 -2.20 -0.74 15.28
C GLN A 107 -1.17 -1.07 14.19
N LEU A 108 -1.61 -1.18 12.95
CA LEU A 108 -0.71 -1.54 11.87
C LEU A 108 0.41 -0.54 11.65
N PRO A 109 0.15 0.78 11.58
CA PRO A 109 1.26 1.73 11.43
C PRO A 109 2.26 1.64 12.57
N GLY A 110 1.80 1.46 13.80
CA GLY A 110 2.69 1.32 14.95
C GLY A 110 3.56 0.08 14.85
N LEU A 111 2.97 -1.03 14.43
CA LEU A 111 3.73 -2.27 14.26
C LEU A 111 4.78 -2.13 13.17
N LEU A 112 4.44 -1.46 12.08
CA LEU A 112 5.39 -1.25 11.00
C LEU A 112 6.54 -0.36 11.43
N ARG A 113 6.25 0.71 12.17
CA ARG A 113 7.29 1.59 12.69
C ARG A 113 8.23 0.86 13.63
N ALA A 114 7.68 -0.05 14.42
CA ALA A 114 8.49 -0.83 15.35
C ALA A 114 9.44 -1.79 14.66
N GLN A 115 8.97 -2.40 13.57
CA GLN A 115 9.78 -3.38 12.84
C GLN A 115 10.67 -2.76 11.79
N LEU A 116 10.34 -1.55 11.33
CA LEU A 116 11.08 -0.86 10.27
C LEU A 116 11.40 0.55 10.75
N PRO A 117 12.29 0.68 11.75
CA PRO A 117 12.54 2.00 12.35
C PRO A 117 13.18 3.01 11.39
N ASP A 118 13.80 2.54 10.32
CA ASP A 118 14.43 3.42 9.34
C ASP A 118 13.49 3.82 8.21
N VAL A 119 12.25 3.34 8.24
CA VAL A 119 11.26 3.61 7.20
C VAL A 119 10.24 4.61 7.73
N ASP A 120 9.94 5.64 6.93
CA ASP A 120 8.88 6.59 7.27
C ASP A 120 7.54 6.00 6.89
N VAL A 121 6.63 5.90 7.84
CA VAL A 121 5.29 5.38 7.61
C VAL A 121 4.31 6.55 7.61
N HIS A 122 3.62 6.74 6.51
CA HIS A 122 2.64 7.83 6.34
C HIS A 122 1.24 7.27 6.19
N GLU A 123 0.30 7.84 6.90
CA GLU A 123 -1.09 7.45 6.83
C GLU A 123 -1.88 8.52 6.07
N ILE A 124 -2.60 8.07 5.05
CA ILE A 124 -3.45 8.97 4.26
C ILE A 124 -4.89 8.69 4.64
N ILE A 125 -5.61 9.71 5.05
CA ILE A 125 -7.00 9.55 5.44
C ILE A 125 -7.84 9.35 4.19
N THR A 126 -8.56 8.23 4.16
CA THR A 126 -9.38 7.84 3.01
C THR A 126 -10.86 7.93 3.35
N SER A 127 -11.23 8.90 4.16
CA SER A 127 -12.62 9.07 4.57
C SER A 127 -13.52 9.42 3.40
N GLY A 128 -14.79 9.12 3.56
CA GLY A 128 -15.78 9.43 2.55
C GLY A 128 -15.97 8.33 1.51
N GLU A 129 -15.23 7.28 1.63
CA GLU A 129 -15.30 6.16 0.68
C GLU A 129 -16.10 5.02 1.20
#